data_0c7f0fd4d6d2b1fc9c39ec5c5affac89
#
_entry.id   0c7f0fd4d6d2b1fc9c39ec5c5affac89
#
_cell.length_a   1.000
_cell.length_b   1.000
_cell.length_c   1.000
_cell.angle_alpha   90.00
_cell.angle_beta   90.00
_cell.angle_gamma   90.00
#
_symmetry.space_group_name_H-M   'P 1'
#
loop_
_entity.id
_entity.type
_entity.pdbx_description
1 polymer ?
#
loop_
_entity_poly.entity_id
_entity_poly.type
_entity_poly.pdbx_seq_one_letter_code
_entity_poly.pdbx_strand_id
1 'polypeptide(L)'
;MLPRTVRISDIVEETRTIKTFVLDDKMDAQPGQFVMLWLPGVDEKPISIAAPDPLTLTVARVGPFSNALHECKVGDRLSWRGPFGRPFRLDPARPALLVGGGYGAAPLYFLAAQAVAQGVATTVALGARRADDLIFVERFQRLGVQLLLATEDGSAGVKGFVTEAITPQLADRPKLYACGPEGMLVALHTLCHEQGLPGQLGVERYMKCGFGVCGQCALDDILVCTEGPVLDVEQLDGKLDFGHFHRNVTGRRLPV
;
A
#
# COMPACT_ATOMS: atom_id res chain seq x y z
N MET A 1 10.13 21.38 1.98
CA MET A 1 11.09 20.34 2.43
C MET A 1 12.01 20.02 1.26
N LEU A 2 13.33 20.08 1.48
CA LEU A 2 14.32 19.74 0.44
C LEU A 2 14.47 18.23 0.34
N PRO A 3 14.68 17.66 -0.86
CA PRO A 3 14.95 16.24 -1.04
C PRO A 3 16.26 15.83 -0.35
N ARG A 4 16.28 14.64 0.23
CA ARG A 4 17.48 13.97 0.73
C ARG A 4 17.96 12.99 -0.33
N THR A 5 19.25 13.03 -0.66
CA THR A 5 19.87 12.11 -1.62
C THR A 5 20.62 11.02 -0.86
N VAL A 6 20.29 9.78 -1.16
CA VAL A 6 20.81 8.59 -0.47
C VAL A 6 21.22 7.51 -1.46
N ARG A 7 21.97 6.50 -1.02
CA ARG A 7 22.33 5.35 -1.85
C ARG A 7 21.32 4.23 -1.70
N ILE A 8 21.15 3.45 -2.74
CA ILE A 8 20.53 2.14 -2.68
C ILE A 8 21.55 1.20 -2.01
N SER A 9 21.20 0.65 -0.86
CA SER A 9 22.05 -0.33 -0.14
C SER A 9 21.78 -1.76 -0.52
N ASP A 10 20.53 -2.08 -0.93
CA ASP A 10 20.13 -3.41 -1.38
C ASP A 10 18.92 -3.33 -2.32
N ILE A 11 18.78 -4.37 -3.17
CA ILE A 11 17.64 -4.54 -4.08
C ILE A 11 17.19 -5.99 -4.02
N VAL A 12 15.94 -6.23 -3.64
CA VAL A 12 15.33 -7.56 -3.63
C VAL A 12 14.34 -7.67 -4.78
N GLU A 13 14.50 -8.68 -5.62
CA GLU A 13 13.53 -9.01 -6.66
C GLU A 13 12.40 -9.84 -6.04
N GLU A 14 11.26 -9.22 -5.80
CA GLU A 14 10.09 -9.88 -5.21
C GLU A 14 9.36 -10.74 -6.26
N THR A 15 9.19 -10.19 -7.46
CA THR A 15 8.61 -10.87 -8.63
C THR A 15 9.30 -10.34 -9.91
N ARG A 16 8.88 -10.81 -11.07
CA ARG A 16 9.37 -10.29 -12.37
C ARG A 16 9.10 -8.79 -12.56
N THR A 17 8.10 -8.25 -11.87
CA THR A 17 7.64 -6.87 -12.03
C THR A 17 7.69 -6.04 -10.76
N ILE A 18 8.09 -6.60 -9.64
CA ILE A 18 8.14 -5.91 -8.35
C ILE A 18 9.53 -6.05 -7.75
N LYS A 19 10.13 -4.92 -7.38
CA LYS A 19 11.39 -4.87 -6.64
C LYS A 19 11.22 -4.09 -5.34
N THR A 20 11.93 -4.53 -4.32
CA THR A 20 12.08 -3.80 -3.05
C THR A 20 13.47 -3.18 -3.02
N PHE A 21 13.51 -1.87 -2.80
CA PHE A 21 14.73 -1.05 -2.69
C PHE A 21 14.95 -0.71 -1.22
N VAL A 22 16.11 -1.06 -0.70
CA VAL A 22 16.56 -0.67 0.63
C VAL A 22 17.50 0.51 0.48
N LEU A 23 17.24 1.60 1.17
CA LEU A 23 18.01 2.83 1.09
C LEU A 23 18.90 2.97 2.33
N ASP A 24 20.11 3.51 2.12
CA ASP A 24 21.06 3.81 3.22
C ASP A 24 20.60 5.07 3.96
N ASP A 25 19.44 4.99 4.55
CA ASP A 25 18.82 6.05 5.34
C ASP A 25 17.72 5.49 6.24
N LYS A 26 17.28 6.30 7.18
CA LYS A 26 16.15 6.03 8.05
C LYS A 26 15.29 7.26 8.25
N MET A 27 14.05 7.04 8.63
CA MET A 27 13.10 8.12 8.89
C MET A 27 12.13 7.77 10.01
N ASP A 28 11.60 8.79 10.66
CA ASP A 28 10.46 8.63 11.56
C ASP A 28 9.17 8.65 10.71
N ALA A 29 8.59 7.47 10.52
CA ALA A 29 7.38 7.28 9.74
C ALA A 29 6.46 6.27 10.39
N GLN A 30 5.18 6.35 10.03
CA GLN A 30 4.14 5.42 10.48
C GLN A 30 3.57 4.63 9.29
N PRO A 31 3.03 3.43 9.52
CA PRO A 31 2.43 2.60 8.46
C PRO A 31 1.36 3.35 7.68
N GLY A 32 1.38 3.24 6.36
CA GLY A 32 0.45 3.92 5.46
C GLY A 32 0.94 5.27 4.94
N GLN A 33 1.99 5.83 5.53
CA GLN A 33 2.65 7.02 4.99
C GLN A 33 3.50 6.67 3.77
N PHE A 34 3.84 7.70 2.97
CA PHE A 34 4.61 7.56 1.74
C PHE A 34 5.72 8.62 1.66
N VAL A 35 6.65 8.37 0.77
CA VAL A 35 7.65 9.36 0.33
C VAL A 35 7.38 9.74 -1.12
N MET A 36 7.74 10.96 -1.50
CA MET A 36 7.93 11.32 -2.89
C MET A 36 9.36 10.92 -3.26
N LEU A 37 9.47 9.82 -4.00
CA LEU A 37 10.76 9.28 -4.47
C LEU A 37 11.12 9.92 -5.79
N TRP A 38 12.28 10.54 -5.85
CA TRP A 38 12.78 11.23 -7.02
C TRP A 38 13.99 10.51 -7.63
N LEU A 39 13.87 10.18 -8.90
CA LEU A 39 14.99 9.72 -9.73
C LEU A 39 15.42 10.90 -10.61
N PRO A 40 16.61 11.49 -10.35
CA PRO A 40 17.09 12.66 -11.08
C PRO A 40 17.10 12.45 -12.60
N GLY A 41 16.56 13.43 -13.34
CA GLY A 41 16.46 13.37 -14.79
C GLY A 41 15.30 12.57 -15.35
N VAL A 42 14.51 11.91 -14.48
CA VAL A 42 13.35 11.10 -14.88
C VAL A 42 12.04 11.69 -14.36
N ASP A 43 11.74 11.52 -13.07
CA ASP A 43 10.48 11.99 -12.47
C ASP A 43 10.52 11.81 -10.94
N GLU A 44 9.43 12.22 -10.27
CA GLU A 44 9.16 12.01 -8.85
C GLU A 44 7.79 11.33 -8.67
N LYS A 45 7.73 10.27 -7.86
CA LYS A 45 6.48 9.52 -7.63
C LYS A 45 6.26 9.21 -6.14
N PRO A 46 4.99 9.14 -5.69
CA PRO A 46 4.67 8.68 -4.36
C PRO A 46 4.92 7.17 -4.25
N ILE A 47 5.66 6.76 -3.23
CA ILE A 47 5.92 5.36 -2.92
C ILE A 47 5.65 5.14 -1.44
N SER A 48 4.80 4.18 -1.14
CA SER A 48 4.48 3.78 0.23
C SER A 48 5.70 3.21 0.95
N ILE A 49 5.82 3.50 2.25
CA ILE A 49 6.91 3.04 3.09
C ILE A 49 6.60 1.61 3.55
N ALA A 50 7.49 0.67 3.22
CA ALA A 50 7.41 -0.73 3.65
C ALA A 50 8.14 -0.96 4.99
N ALA A 51 9.20 -0.19 5.27
CA ALA A 51 9.87 -0.12 6.56
C ALA A 51 10.60 1.22 6.70
N PRO A 52 10.68 1.80 7.92
CA PRO A 52 11.29 3.11 8.14
C PRO A 52 12.80 3.04 8.45
N ASP A 53 13.32 1.91 8.92
CA ASP A 53 14.72 1.72 9.31
C ASP A 53 15.19 0.28 9.00
N PRO A 54 16.02 0.08 7.97
CA PRO A 54 16.36 1.03 6.91
C PRO A 54 15.14 1.40 6.07
N LEU A 55 15.15 2.61 5.48
CA LEU A 55 14.05 3.05 4.61
C LEU A 55 13.90 2.09 3.44
N THR A 56 12.79 1.38 3.41
CA THR A 56 12.50 0.32 2.45
C THR A 56 11.26 0.66 1.64
N LEU A 57 11.37 0.57 0.33
CA LEU A 57 10.35 0.94 -0.63
C LEU A 57 10.14 -0.19 -1.63
N THR A 58 8.89 -0.60 -1.84
CA THR A 58 8.55 -1.65 -2.82
C THR A 58 7.82 -1.04 -4.01
N VAL A 59 8.32 -1.31 -5.21
CA VAL A 59 7.88 -0.62 -6.43
C VAL A 59 7.56 -1.62 -7.53
N ALA A 60 6.33 -1.53 -8.05
CA ALA A 60 5.91 -2.27 -9.24
C ALA A 60 6.32 -1.53 -10.52
N ARG A 61 6.71 -2.29 -11.54
CA ARG A 61 7.10 -1.81 -12.87
C ARG A 61 5.85 -1.51 -13.71
N VAL A 62 5.33 -0.28 -13.61
CA VAL A 62 4.04 0.10 -14.21
C VAL A 62 4.11 1.30 -15.18
N GLY A 63 5.27 1.96 -15.31
CA GLY A 63 5.40 3.13 -16.17
C GLY A 63 6.83 3.67 -16.27
N PRO A 64 7.05 4.79 -16.98
CA PRO A 64 8.41 5.27 -17.30
C PRO A 64 9.30 5.45 -16.07
N PHE A 65 8.78 6.06 -14.99
CA PHE A 65 9.53 6.25 -13.74
C PHE A 65 9.96 4.92 -13.12
N SER A 66 9.00 4.00 -12.91
CA SER A 66 9.28 2.70 -12.29
C SER A 66 10.13 1.80 -13.19
N ASN A 67 10.01 1.93 -14.52
CA ASN A 67 10.90 1.25 -15.46
C ASN A 67 12.35 1.70 -15.26
N ALA A 68 12.60 3.01 -15.23
CA ALA A 68 13.93 3.56 -15.01
C ALA A 68 14.48 3.21 -13.62
N LEU A 69 13.63 3.23 -12.58
CA LEU A 69 14.02 2.83 -11.22
C LEU A 69 14.42 1.35 -11.15
N HIS A 70 13.76 0.48 -11.89
CA HIS A 70 14.10 -0.95 -11.95
C HIS A 70 15.44 -1.25 -12.64
N GLU A 71 15.99 -0.32 -13.42
CA GLU A 71 17.33 -0.42 -14.01
C GLU A 71 18.44 0.05 -13.05
N CYS A 72 18.09 0.68 -11.93
CA CYS A 72 19.06 1.09 -10.91
C CYS A 72 19.72 -0.10 -10.23
N LYS A 73 20.93 0.12 -9.74
CA LYS A 73 21.78 -0.89 -9.07
C LYS A 73 22.10 -0.46 -7.64
N VAL A 74 22.52 -1.40 -6.83
CA VAL A 74 23.12 -1.12 -5.52
C VAL A 74 24.28 -0.14 -5.69
N GLY A 75 24.28 0.92 -4.87
CA GLY A 75 25.22 2.04 -4.93
C GLY A 75 24.71 3.28 -5.70
N ASP A 76 23.71 3.13 -6.57
CA ASP A 76 23.07 4.26 -7.25
C ASP A 76 22.38 5.18 -6.25
N ARG A 77 22.15 6.43 -6.67
CA ARG A 77 21.56 7.46 -5.80
C ARG A 77 20.12 7.76 -6.19
N LEU A 78 19.27 7.78 -5.20
CA LEU A 78 17.90 8.26 -5.27
C LEU A 78 17.73 9.44 -4.32
N SER A 79 16.71 10.24 -4.54
CA SER A 79 16.35 11.28 -3.60
C SER A 79 14.91 11.08 -3.15
N TRP A 80 14.61 11.48 -1.93
CA TRP A 80 13.27 11.41 -1.39
C TRP A 80 12.95 12.61 -0.51
N ARG A 81 11.67 12.88 -0.35
CA ARG A 81 11.12 13.84 0.61
C ARG A 81 9.84 13.27 1.23
N GLY A 82 9.60 13.59 2.47
CA GLY A 82 8.51 13.06 3.29
C GLY A 82 8.94 12.87 4.75
N PRO A 83 8.22 12.06 5.55
CA PRO A 83 7.02 11.32 5.16
C PRO A 83 5.84 12.25 4.91
N PHE A 84 4.92 11.80 4.06
CA PHE A 84 3.67 12.48 3.75
C PHE A 84 2.48 11.56 4.03
N GLY A 85 1.31 12.17 4.12
CA GLY A 85 0.05 11.47 4.26
C GLY A 85 -0.28 11.01 5.68
N ARG A 86 -1.52 10.61 5.86
CA ARG A 86 -2.04 10.09 7.13
C ARG A 86 -1.77 8.60 7.25
N PRO A 87 -1.33 8.14 8.43
CA PRO A 87 -1.05 6.73 8.68
C PRO A 87 -2.31 5.91 8.94
N PHE A 88 -2.16 4.59 8.91
CA PHE A 88 -3.10 3.67 9.52
C PHE A 88 -3.17 3.89 11.04
N ARG A 89 -4.36 3.75 11.60
CA ARG A 89 -4.62 3.86 13.03
C ARG A 89 -5.06 2.51 13.57
N LEU A 90 -4.14 1.75 14.16
CA LEU A 90 -4.45 0.49 14.81
C LEU A 90 -5.50 0.71 15.92
N ASP A 91 -6.42 -0.22 16.01
CA ASP A 91 -7.38 -0.31 17.11
C ASP A 91 -6.95 -1.50 18.00
N PRO A 92 -6.35 -1.26 19.17
CA PRO A 92 -5.88 -2.35 20.03
C PRO A 92 -7.03 -3.14 20.68
N ALA A 93 -8.26 -2.63 20.63
CA ALA A 93 -9.44 -3.31 21.20
C ALA A 93 -10.05 -4.34 20.25
N ARG A 94 -9.56 -4.45 19.01
CA ARG A 94 -10.09 -5.36 17.99
C ARG A 94 -8.97 -6.16 17.33
N PRO A 95 -9.22 -7.39 16.88
CA PRO A 95 -8.31 -8.07 15.97
C PRO A 95 -8.08 -7.24 14.71
N ALA A 96 -6.86 -7.24 14.21
CA ALA A 96 -6.51 -6.57 12.97
C ALA A 96 -6.57 -7.56 11.80
N LEU A 97 -7.40 -7.26 10.80
CA LEU A 97 -7.47 -8.00 9.53
C LEU A 97 -6.85 -7.14 8.43
N LEU A 98 -5.64 -7.50 8.00
CA LEU A 98 -4.89 -6.81 6.95
C LEU A 98 -5.09 -7.50 5.61
N VAL A 99 -5.56 -6.78 4.61
CA VAL A 99 -5.88 -7.35 3.28
C VAL A 99 -5.04 -6.67 2.22
N GLY A 100 -4.08 -7.40 1.65
CA GLY A 100 -3.12 -6.91 0.68
C GLY A 100 -3.31 -7.49 -0.72
N GLY A 101 -3.29 -6.64 -1.75
CA GLY A 101 -3.29 -7.05 -3.16
C GLY A 101 -2.01 -6.59 -3.86
N GLY A 102 -1.27 -7.51 -4.47
CA GLY A 102 -0.03 -7.21 -5.18
C GLY A 102 0.96 -6.43 -4.31
N TYR A 103 1.51 -5.31 -4.83
CA TYR A 103 2.48 -4.47 -4.09
C TYR A 103 1.87 -3.76 -2.86
N GLY A 104 0.54 -3.75 -2.70
CA GLY A 104 -0.13 -3.28 -1.47
C GLY A 104 0.21 -4.11 -0.23
N ALA A 105 0.78 -5.29 -0.38
CA ALA A 105 1.30 -6.09 0.73
C ALA A 105 2.46 -5.37 1.48
N ALA A 106 3.25 -4.54 0.79
CA ALA A 106 4.44 -3.91 1.35
C ALA A 106 4.12 -2.89 2.47
N PRO A 107 3.24 -1.88 2.30
CA PRO A 107 2.86 -0.99 3.40
C PRO A 107 2.13 -1.73 4.54
N LEU A 108 1.42 -2.82 4.22
CA LEU A 108 0.76 -3.64 5.25
C LEU A 108 1.76 -4.48 6.06
N TYR A 109 2.92 -4.82 5.51
CA TYR A 109 3.98 -5.46 6.29
C TYR A 109 4.46 -4.55 7.44
N PHE A 110 4.63 -3.26 7.19
CA PHE A 110 4.97 -2.29 8.21
C PHE A 110 3.87 -2.20 9.29
N LEU A 111 2.60 -2.19 8.89
CA LEU A 111 1.46 -2.19 9.82
C LEU A 111 1.40 -3.49 10.64
N ALA A 112 1.61 -4.65 10.01
CA ALA A 112 1.61 -5.95 10.69
C ALA A 112 2.73 -6.03 11.74
N ALA A 113 3.93 -5.58 11.40
CA ALA A 113 5.05 -5.54 12.34
C ALA A 113 4.73 -4.66 13.56
N GLN A 114 4.11 -3.50 13.35
CA GLN A 114 3.64 -2.64 14.43
C GLN A 114 2.54 -3.30 15.27
N ALA A 115 1.56 -3.94 14.63
CA ALA A 115 0.46 -4.62 15.33
C ALA A 115 0.98 -5.76 16.22
N VAL A 116 1.88 -6.59 15.70
CA VAL A 116 2.52 -7.67 16.46
C VAL A 116 3.31 -7.11 17.64
N ALA A 117 4.10 -6.04 17.43
CA ALA A 117 4.86 -5.39 18.51
C ALA A 117 3.96 -4.81 19.60
N GLN A 118 2.72 -4.44 19.29
CA GLN A 118 1.72 -3.96 20.24
C GLN A 118 0.84 -5.08 20.83
N GLY A 119 1.08 -6.34 20.47
CA GLY A 119 0.29 -7.49 20.96
C GLY A 119 -1.12 -7.57 20.37
N VAL A 120 -1.39 -6.92 19.26
CA VAL A 120 -2.69 -6.98 18.58
C VAL A 120 -2.80 -8.28 17.78
N ALA A 121 -3.86 -9.06 18.02
CA ALA A 121 -4.14 -10.26 17.24
C ALA A 121 -4.29 -9.89 15.76
N THR A 122 -3.42 -10.44 14.91
CA THR A 122 -3.26 -10.01 13.53
C THR A 122 -3.40 -11.16 12.56
N THR A 123 -4.33 -11.01 11.62
CA THR A 123 -4.48 -11.88 10.45
C THR A 123 -4.14 -11.08 9.19
N VAL A 124 -3.33 -11.65 8.32
CA VAL A 124 -2.96 -11.06 7.03
C VAL A 124 -3.51 -11.93 5.91
N ALA A 125 -4.23 -11.34 4.98
CA ALA A 125 -4.70 -11.98 3.77
C ALA A 125 -4.03 -11.34 2.55
N LEU A 126 -3.40 -12.15 1.71
CA LEU A 126 -2.74 -11.71 0.49
C LEU A 126 -3.44 -12.27 -0.73
N GLY A 127 -3.80 -11.39 -1.66
CA GLY A 127 -4.40 -11.73 -2.93
C GLY A 127 -3.49 -11.44 -4.11
N ALA A 128 -3.45 -12.34 -5.10
CA ALA A 128 -2.74 -12.16 -6.35
C ALA A 128 -3.42 -12.94 -7.48
N ARG A 129 -2.98 -12.72 -8.72
CA ARG A 129 -3.45 -13.52 -9.85
C ARG A 129 -2.93 -14.95 -9.79
N ARG A 130 -1.67 -15.13 -9.39
CA ARG A 130 -0.95 -16.41 -9.30
C ARG A 130 -0.02 -16.42 -8.10
N ALA A 131 0.44 -17.60 -7.71
CA ALA A 131 1.40 -17.79 -6.63
C ALA A 131 2.68 -16.97 -6.84
N ASP A 132 3.20 -16.90 -8.07
CA ASP A 132 4.41 -16.16 -8.41
C ASP A 132 4.27 -14.63 -8.27
N ASP A 133 3.04 -14.13 -8.16
CA ASP A 133 2.74 -12.70 -7.97
C ASP A 133 2.55 -12.33 -6.49
N LEU A 134 2.53 -13.32 -5.59
CA LEU A 134 2.46 -13.10 -4.14
C LEU A 134 3.81 -12.61 -3.62
N ILE A 135 3.82 -11.46 -2.94
CA ILE A 135 5.04 -10.93 -2.32
C ILE A 135 4.96 -10.96 -0.80
N PHE A 136 6.10 -10.96 -0.13
CA PHE A 136 6.23 -10.87 1.32
C PHE A 136 5.68 -12.05 2.12
N VAL A 137 5.28 -13.14 1.47
CA VAL A 137 4.71 -14.34 2.14
C VAL A 137 5.61 -14.79 3.28
N GLU A 138 6.90 -15.06 3.01
CA GLU A 138 7.85 -15.50 4.05
C GLU A 138 8.09 -14.42 5.12
N ARG A 139 8.05 -13.13 4.75
CA ARG A 139 8.23 -12.05 5.72
C ARG A 139 7.07 -12.02 6.72
N PHE A 140 5.83 -12.17 6.26
CA PHE A 140 4.66 -12.26 7.13
C PHE A 140 4.68 -13.53 7.99
N GLN A 141 5.10 -14.67 7.43
CA GLN A 141 5.27 -15.91 8.20
C GLN A 141 6.26 -15.75 9.35
N ARG A 142 7.39 -15.06 9.11
CA ARG A 142 8.40 -14.78 10.15
C ARG A 142 7.89 -13.84 11.24
N LEU A 143 6.89 -13.00 10.96
CA LEU A 143 6.22 -12.19 12.00
C LEU A 143 5.31 -13.03 12.91
N GLY A 144 5.01 -14.29 12.54
CA GLY A 144 4.13 -15.16 13.31
C GLY A 144 2.65 -14.81 13.24
N VAL A 145 2.23 -14.04 12.25
CA VAL A 145 0.82 -13.70 12.01
C VAL A 145 0.09 -14.86 11.35
N GLN A 146 -1.22 -14.96 11.54
CA GLN A 146 -2.05 -15.84 10.73
C GLN A 146 -2.05 -15.32 9.30
N LEU A 147 -1.63 -16.17 8.35
CA LEU A 147 -1.52 -15.80 6.94
C LEU A 147 -2.52 -16.59 6.09
N LEU A 148 -3.34 -15.86 5.35
CA LEU A 148 -4.30 -16.38 4.39
C LEU A 148 -3.83 -15.99 2.98
N LEU A 149 -3.88 -16.90 2.04
CA LEU A 149 -3.52 -16.67 0.65
C LEU A 149 -4.72 -16.93 -0.26
N ALA A 150 -4.88 -16.11 -1.29
CA ALA A 150 -5.84 -16.33 -2.35
C ALA A 150 -5.19 -16.03 -3.71
N THR A 151 -5.43 -16.91 -4.69
CA THR A 151 -4.99 -16.67 -6.07
C THR A 151 -6.12 -16.95 -7.02
N GLU A 152 -6.29 -16.08 -8.02
CA GLU A 152 -7.39 -16.20 -8.98
C GLU A 152 -7.35 -17.51 -9.75
N ASP A 153 -6.15 -18.01 -10.06
CA ASP A 153 -5.94 -19.29 -10.75
C ASP A 153 -5.95 -20.52 -9.83
N GLY A 154 -5.91 -20.33 -8.49
CA GLY A 154 -5.87 -21.39 -7.51
C GLY A 154 -4.48 -22.02 -7.30
N SER A 155 -3.40 -21.37 -7.77
CA SER A 155 -2.03 -21.89 -7.63
C SER A 155 -1.49 -21.81 -6.20
N ALA A 156 -2.09 -20.99 -5.33
CA ALA A 156 -1.80 -20.92 -3.90
C ALA A 156 -3.03 -20.49 -3.09
N GLY A 157 -3.25 -21.12 -1.93
CA GLY A 157 -4.33 -20.77 -1.02
C GLY A 157 -5.73 -21.05 -1.58
N VAL A 158 -6.67 -20.14 -1.27
CA VAL A 158 -8.03 -20.19 -1.79
C VAL A 158 -8.03 -19.79 -3.26
N LYS A 159 -8.73 -20.53 -4.12
CA LYS A 159 -8.96 -20.15 -5.51
C LYS A 159 -10.04 -19.08 -5.57
N GLY A 160 -9.71 -17.90 -6.09
CA GLY A 160 -10.62 -16.77 -6.22
C GLY A 160 -10.02 -15.49 -5.67
N PHE A 161 -10.90 -14.55 -5.27
CA PHE A 161 -10.47 -13.27 -4.74
C PHE A 161 -10.17 -13.34 -3.23
N VAL A 162 -9.34 -12.44 -2.76
CA VAL A 162 -8.94 -12.37 -1.34
C VAL A 162 -10.15 -12.16 -0.40
N THR A 163 -11.23 -11.56 -0.89
CA THR A 163 -12.50 -11.41 -0.16
C THR A 163 -13.12 -12.73 0.25
N GLU A 164 -12.93 -13.78 -0.55
CA GLU A 164 -13.42 -15.13 -0.22
C GLU A 164 -12.60 -15.76 0.92
N ALA A 165 -11.28 -15.56 0.89
CA ALA A 165 -10.38 -16.09 1.91
C ALA A 165 -10.61 -15.49 3.30
N ILE A 166 -11.05 -14.23 3.39
CA ILE A 166 -11.25 -13.53 4.67
C ILE A 166 -12.62 -13.75 5.30
N THR A 167 -13.59 -14.33 4.57
CA THR A 167 -14.97 -14.51 5.06
C THR A 167 -15.05 -15.16 6.44
N PRO A 168 -14.30 -16.22 6.76
CA PRO A 168 -14.35 -16.84 8.10
C PRO A 168 -13.86 -15.91 9.22
N GLN A 169 -12.98 -14.95 8.92
CA GLN A 169 -12.38 -14.04 9.89
C GLN A 169 -13.33 -12.91 10.33
N LEU A 170 -14.39 -12.66 9.57
CA LEU A 170 -15.34 -11.57 9.83
C LEU A 170 -16.17 -11.82 11.10
N ALA A 171 -16.30 -13.08 11.52
CA ALA A 171 -17.02 -13.46 12.74
C ALA A 171 -16.40 -12.85 14.01
N ASP A 172 -15.09 -12.65 14.02
CA ASP A 172 -14.35 -12.05 15.14
C ASP A 172 -14.50 -10.52 15.21
N ARG A 173 -15.29 -9.93 14.29
CA ARG A 173 -15.54 -8.49 14.17
C ARG A 173 -14.25 -7.65 14.17
N PRO A 174 -13.28 -7.99 13.30
CA PRO A 174 -12.01 -7.28 13.24
C PRO A 174 -12.19 -5.84 12.74
N LYS A 175 -11.14 -5.01 12.93
CA LYS A 175 -10.97 -3.82 12.12
C LYS A 175 -10.18 -4.19 10.87
N LEU A 176 -10.72 -3.81 9.70
CA LEU A 176 -10.12 -4.11 8.40
C LEU A 176 -9.13 -3.01 7.99
N TYR A 177 -7.99 -3.41 7.47
CA TYR A 177 -6.96 -2.53 6.92
C TYR A 177 -6.56 -3.06 5.55
N ALA A 178 -6.69 -2.26 4.50
CA ALA A 178 -6.40 -2.76 3.16
C ALA A 178 -5.53 -1.83 2.33
N CYS A 179 -4.72 -2.43 1.46
CA CYS A 179 -3.93 -1.74 0.46
C CYS A 179 -3.78 -2.62 -0.78
N GLY A 180 -4.02 -2.07 -1.98
CA GLY A 180 -3.95 -2.83 -3.23
C GLY A 180 -4.79 -2.21 -4.34
N PRO A 181 -5.12 -2.99 -5.38
CA PRO A 181 -5.89 -2.52 -6.53
C PRO A 181 -7.24 -1.91 -6.13
N GLU A 182 -7.64 -0.84 -6.79
CA GLU A 182 -8.85 -0.09 -6.42
C GLU A 182 -10.11 -0.96 -6.46
N GLY A 183 -10.23 -1.89 -7.42
CA GLY A 183 -11.36 -2.84 -7.45
C GLY A 183 -11.45 -3.72 -6.20
N MET A 184 -10.31 -4.14 -5.64
CA MET A 184 -10.27 -4.85 -4.36
C MET A 184 -10.73 -3.93 -3.21
N LEU A 185 -10.27 -2.68 -3.18
CA LEU A 185 -10.66 -1.72 -2.15
C LEU A 185 -12.17 -1.42 -2.19
N VAL A 186 -12.77 -1.32 -3.38
CA VAL A 186 -14.22 -1.16 -3.56
C VAL A 186 -14.99 -2.36 -3.01
N ALA A 187 -14.53 -3.58 -3.32
CA ALA A 187 -15.16 -4.79 -2.78
C ALA A 187 -15.08 -4.87 -1.24
N LEU A 188 -13.94 -4.47 -0.68
CA LEU A 188 -13.74 -4.43 0.77
C LEU A 188 -14.52 -3.30 1.45
N HIS A 189 -14.69 -2.16 0.80
CA HIS A 189 -15.57 -1.07 1.25
C HIS A 189 -17.00 -1.58 1.37
N THR A 190 -17.53 -2.21 0.31
CA THR A 190 -18.87 -2.81 0.32
C THR A 190 -19.01 -3.85 1.44
N LEU A 191 -18.01 -4.74 1.57
CA LEU A 191 -17.98 -5.76 2.62
C LEU A 191 -18.04 -5.15 4.03
N CYS A 192 -17.28 -4.08 4.28
CA CYS A 192 -17.30 -3.40 5.57
C CYS A 192 -18.71 -2.87 5.90
N HIS A 193 -19.40 -2.26 4.94
CA HIS A 193 -20.77 -1.77 5.13
C HIS A 193 -21.77 -2.91 5.37
N GLU A 194 -21.73 -3.95 4.54
CA GLU A 194 -22.63 -5.10 4.68
C GLU A 194 -22.49 -5.82 6.04
N GLN A 195 -21.26 -5.88 6.54
CA GLN A 195 -20.93 -6.56 7.80
C GLN A 195 -20.93 -5.62 9.02
N GLY A 196 -21.07 -4.30 8.80
CA GLY A 196 -20.95 -3.27 9.85
C GLY A 196 -19.59 -3.29 10.53
N LEU A 197 -18.51 -3.46 9.77
CA LEU A 197 -17.13 -3.50 10.26
C LEU A 197 -16.42 -2.16 10.04
N PRO A 198 -15.65 -1.67 11.02
CA PRO A 198 -14.80 -0.53 10.81
C PRO A 198 -13.63 -0.93 9.89
N GLY A 199 -13.22 -0.03 9.01
CA GLY A 199 -12.11 -0.28 8.11
C GLY A 199 -11.33 0.96 7.73
N GLN A 200 -10.09 0.77 7.30
CA GLN A 200 -9.23 1.78 6.72
C GLN A 200 -8.62 1.27 5.41
N LEU A 201 -8.77 2.05 4.36
CA LEU A 201 -8.32 1.71 3.01
C LEU A 201 -7.22 2.66 2.55
N GLY A 202 -6.11 2.12 2.11
CA GLY A 202 -5.01 2.88 1.50
C GLY A 202 -5.28 3.09 0.02
N VAL A 203 -5.74 4.28 -0.36
CA VAL A 203 -6.09 4.61 -1.75
C VAL A 203 -4.91 5.19 -2.51
N GLU A 204 -4.83 4.90 -3.80
CA GLU A 204 -3.78 5.41 -4.67
C GLU A 204 -4.34 6.48 -5.61
N ARG A 205 -3.61 7.58 -5.75
CA ARG A 205 -3.90 8.64 -6.74
C ARG A 205 -2.61 9.18 -7.33
N TYR A 206 -2.69 9.69 -8.54
CA TYR A 206 -1.57 10.39 -9.13
C TYR A 206 -1.18 11.61 -8.30
N MET A 207 0.08 11.73 -7.91
CA MET A 207 0.58 12.83 -7.08
C MET A 207 1.74 13.55 -7.77
N LYS A 208 1.82 14.87 -7.56
CA LYS A 208 2.93 15.72 -7.97
C LYS A 208 3.62 16.38 -6.78
N CYS A 209 2.86 17.17 -6.00
CA CYS A 209 3.48 17.92 -4.90
C CYS A 209 3.68 17.06 -3.64
N GLY A 210 2.72 16.21 -3.28
CA GLY A 210 2.73 15.39 -2.07
C GLY A 210 2.27 16.12 -0.79
N PHE A 211 1.97 17.44 -0.86
CA PHE A 211 1.68 18.28 0.32
C PHE A 211 0.52 19.27 0.14
N GLY A 212 -0.47 18.93 -0.69
CA GLY A 212 -1.77 19.61 -0.72
C GLY A 212 -1.89 20.86 -1.60
N VAL A 213 -0.90 21.19 -2.45
CA VAL A 213 -0.91 22.45 -3.22
C VAL A 213 -1.49 22.30 -4.62
N CYS A 214 -1.17 21.18 -5.34
CA CYS A 214 -1.44 21.10 -6.77
C CYS A 214 -2.80 20.51 -7.15
N GLY A 215 -3.53 19.86 -6.22
CA GLY A 215 -4.85 19.24 -6.46
C GLY A 215 -4.84 17.97 -7.34
N GLN A 216 -3.67 17.52 -7.81
CA GLN A 216 -3.57 16.36 -8.72
C GLN A 216 -4.07 15.05 -8.10
N CYS A 217 -3.94 14.91 -6.79
CA CYS A 217 -4.35 13.73 -6.04
C CYS A 217 -5.80 13.79 -5.54
N ALA A 218 -6.62 14.70 -6.08
CA ALA A 218 -8.01 14.82 -5.64
C ALA A 218 -8.80 13.53 -5.92
N LEU A 219 -9.51 13.08 -4.90
CA LEU A 219 -10.55 12.08 -4.93
C LEU A 219 -11.82 12.84 -4.49
N ASP A 220 -12.60 13.29 -5.45
CA ASP A 220 -13.66 14.30 -5.26
C ASP A 220 -13.15 15.52 -4.47
N ASP A 221 -13.60 15.71 -3.24
CA ASP A 221 -13.24 16.80 -2.33
C ASP A 221 -12.04 16.49 -1.41
N ILE A 222 -11.51 15.25 -1.44
CA ILE A 222 -10.38 14.79 -0.61
C ILE A 222 -9.06 15.00 -1.34
N LEU A 223 -8.09 15.65 -0.72
CA LEU A 223 -6.71 15.68 -1.19
C LEU A 223 -5.93 14.50 -0.59
N VAL A 224 -5.81 13.41 -1.35
CA VAL A 224 -5.24 12.14 -0.88
C VAL A 224 -3.84 12.28 -0.29
N CYS A 225 -3.01 13.22 -0.76
CA CYS A 225 -1.66 13.41 -0.23
C CYS A 225 -1.60 14.03 1.18
N THR A 226 -2.69 14.64 1.67
CA THR A 226 -2.74 15.31 2.99
C THR A 226 -3.82 14.75 3.90
N GLU A 227 -4.96 14.36 3.33
CA GLU A 227 -6.11 13.82 4.08
C GLU A 227 -6.14 12.29 4.06
N GLY A 228 -5.46 11.66 3.08
CA GLY A 228 -5.15 10.25 2.96
C GLY A 228 -3.64 10.00 3.06
N PRO A 229 -3.08 8.96 2.42
CA PRO A 229 -3.76 7.99 1.54
C PRO A 229 -4.66 7.02 2.27
N VAL A 230 -4.52 6.91 3.59
CA VAL A 230 -5.35 6.05 4.42
C VAL A 230 -6.62 6.79 4.79
N LEU A 231 -7.75 6.26 4.33
CA LEU A 231 -9.09 6.80 4.59
C LEU A 231 -9.93 5.76 5.35
N ASP A 232 -10.74 6.22 6.28
CA ASP A 232 -11.77 5.37 6.89
C ASP A 232 -12.84 5.04 5.83
N VAL A 233 -13.48 3.88 5.94
CA VAL A 233 -14.47 3.43 4.94
C VAL A 233 -15.61 4.44 4.77
N GLU A 234 -16.02 5.10 5.84
CA GLU A 234 -17.09 6.11 5.83
C GLU A 234 -16.70 7.39 5.06
N GLN A 235 -15.41 7.70 4.96
CA GLN A 235 -14.93 8.84 4.18
C GLN A 235 -15.03 8.61 2.67
N LEU A 236 -15.18 7.35 2.25
CA LEU A 236 -15.32 6.96 0.85
C LEU A 236 -16.79 6.88 0.40
N ASP A 237 -17.74 7.01 1.34
CA ASP A 237 -19.15 6.95 1.04
C ASP A 237 -19.56 8.09 0.10
N GLY A 238 -20.25 7.70 -0.99
CA GLY A 238 -20.75 8.64 -1.99
C GLY A 238 -19.67 9.33 -2.83
N LYS A 239 -18.39 8.95 -2.70
CA LYS A 239 -17.32 9.49 -3.55
C LYS A 239 -17.40 8.93 -4.96
N LEU A 240 -17.67 9.82 -5.93
CA LEU A 240 -17.86 9.43 -7.34
C LEU A 240 -16.55 9.01 -8.03
N ASP A 241 -15.42 9.49 -7.55
CA ASP A 241 -14.12 9.11 -8.10
C ASP A 241 -13.66 7.73 -7.60
N PHE A 242 -14.12 7.29 -6.42
CA PHE A 242 -13.71 6.01 -5.85
C PHE A 242 -14.29 4.83 -6.62
N GLY A 243 -13.43 3.99 -7.19
CA GLY A 243 -13.81 2.83 -8.01
C GLY A 243 -14.24 3.16 -9.45
N HIS A 244 -14.33 4.43 -9.82
CA HIS A 244 -14.84 4.82 -11.13
C HIS A 244 -13.86 5.66 -11.93
N PHE A 245 -13.13 6.57 -11.28
CA PHE A 245 -12.27 7.52 -11.98
C PHE A 245 -10.95 7.78 -11.25
N HIS A 246 -9.94 8.08 -12.03
CA HIS A 246 -8.66 8.61 -11.56
C HIS A 246 -8.21 9.80 -12.43
N ARG A 247 -7.27 10.61 -11.94
CA ARG A 247 -6.66 11.69 -12.72
C ARG A 247 -5.33 11.25 -13.31
N ASN A 248 -5.10 11.58 -14.56
CA ASN A 248 -3.82 11.33 -15.22
C ASN A 248 -2.80 12.47 -14.92
N VAL A 249 -1.63 12.40 -15.53
CA VAL A 249 -0.54 13.39 -15.39
C VAL A 249 -0.95 14.82 -15.76
N THR A 250 -1.93 15.03 -16.61
CA THR A 250 -2.44 16.35 -17.01
C THR A 250 -3.60 16.84 -16.14
N GLY A 251 -4.04 16.03 -15.15
CA GLY A 251 -5.20 16.33 -14.31
C GLY A 251 -6.54 15.94 -14.92
N ARG A 252 -6.54 15.35 -16.13
CA ARG A 252 -7.77 14.89 -16.78
C ARG A 252 -8.31 13.65 -16.05
N ARG A 253 -9.62 13.65 -15.78
CA ARG A 253 -10.35 12.54 -15.19
C ARG A 253 -10.51 11.43 -16.24
N LEU A 254 -10.12 10.22 -15.91
CA LEU A 254 -10.22 9.03 -16.76
C LEU A 254 -10.94 7.92 -15.97
N PRO A 255 -11.68 7.02 -16.62
CA PRO A 255 -12.23 5.84 -15.95
C PRO A 255 -11.10 4.93 -15.44
N VAL A 256 -11.40 4.18 -14.38
CA VAL A 256 -10.52 3.15 -13.79
C VAL A 256 -10.53 1.90 -14.65
#